data_dc70f6b0e2c273145ebd35d7f2712c53
#
_entry.id   dc70f6b0e2c273145ebd35d7f2712c53
#
_cell.length_a   1.000
_cell.length_b   1.000
_cell.length_c   1.000
_cell.angle_alpha   90.00
_cell.angle_beta   90.00
_cell.angle_gamma   90.00
#
_symmetry.space_group_name_H-M   'P 1'
#
loop_
_entity.id
_entity.type
_entity.pdbx_description
1 polymer ?
#
loop_
_entity_poly.entity_id
_entity_poly.type
_entity_poly.pdbx_seq_one_letter_code
_entity_poly.pdbx_strand_id
1 'polypeptide(L)'
;MKSVFFLDDDPERTKKFLKTIPYARCFSTAQSIIAELKEGVEIDFLFLDHDLGGKTFVDSNTEDCGMEVVRYLLANKRKIGLIVVHTCNTYAGTLMTERLEDAGYLVVREPFTRFAWDTIKNAIES
;
A
#
# COMPACT_ATOMS: atom_id res chain seq x y z
N MET A 1 -15.99 -10.83 -3.46
CA MET A 1 -15.16 -9.69 -3.87
C MET A 1 -13.75 -9.88 -3.38
N LYS A 2 -12.80 -9.29 -4.09
CA LYS A 2 -11.40 -9.30 -3.67
C LYS A 2 -11.19 -8.42 -2.44
N SER A 3 -10.24 -8.80 -1.60
CA SER A 3 -9.84 -8.01 -0.44
C SER A 3 -8.80 -6.98 -0.89
N VAL A 4 -9.14 -5.69 -0.78
CA VAL A 4 -8.29 -4.58 -1.23
C VAL A 4 -8.05 -3.64 -0.07
N PHE A 5 -6.77 -3.44 0.28
CA PHE A 5 -6.35 -2.49 1.32
C PHE A 5 -5.60 -1.33 0.65
N PHE A 6 -5.92 -0.12 1.05
CA PHE A 6 -5.32 1.08 0.49
C PHE A 6 -4.81 1.97 1.63
N LEU A 7 -3.50 2.18 1.69
CA LEU A 7 -2.85 3.03 2.70
C LEU A 7 -2.41 4.34 2.06
N ASP A 8 -3.02 5.43 2.46
CA ASP A 8 -2.69 6.78 2.02
C ASP A 8 -3.30 7.78 3.01
N ASP A 9 -2.58 8.84 3.35
CA ASP A 9 -3.07 9.85 4.27
C ASP A 9 -3.79 11.02 3.57
N ASP A 10 -3.75 11.09 2.25
CA ASP A 10 -4.39 12.14 1.48
C ASP A 10 -5.87 11.81 1.25
N PRO A 11 -6.80 12.61 1.78
CA PRO A 11 -8.24 12.35 1.61
C PRO A 11 -8.68 12.38 0.15
N GLU A 12 -8.08 13.21 -0.68
CA GLU A 12 -8.46 13.33 -2.09
C GLU A 12 -8.05 12.09 -2.88
N ARG A 13 -6.84 11.56 -2.64
CA ARG A 13 -6.41 10.32 -3.28
C ARG A 13 -7.26 9.14 -2.82
N THR A 14 -7.56 9.07 -1.53
CA THR A 14 -8.43 8.02 -0.97
C THR A 14 -9.81 8.08 -1.59
N LYS A 15 -10.39 9.26 -1.71
CA LYS A 15 -11.70 9.45 -2.33
C LYS A 15 -11.69 9.00 -3.78
N LYS A 16 -10.65 9.33 -4.52
CA LYS A 16 -10.49 8.95 -5.92
C LYS A 16 -10.36 7.44 -6.06
N PHE A 17 -9.60 6.79 -5.19
CA PHE A 17 -9.47 5.34 -5.18
C PHE A 17 -10.81 4.67 -4.91
N LEU A 18 -11.56 5.16 -3.94
CA LEU A 18 -12.86 4.61 -3.57
C LEU A 18 -13.92 4.78 -4.67
N LYS A 19 -13.78 5.76 -5.55
CA LYS A 19 -14.68 5.87 -6.70
C LYS A 19 -14.53 4.68 -7.65
N THR A 20 -13.32 4.16 -7.76
CA THR A 20 -13.03 3.03 -8.66
C THR A 20 -13.27 1.70 -7.95
N ILE A 21 -12.87 1.59 -6.69
CA ILE A 21 -13.00 0.37 -5.88
C ILE A 21 -13.75 0.71 -4.59
N PRO A 22 -15.10 0.79 -4.63
CA PRO A 22 -15.88 1.27 -3.47
C PRO A 22 -15.79 0.39 -2.24
N TYR A 23 -15.45 -0.88 -2.40
CA TYR A 23 -15.33 -1.84 -1.30
C TYR A 23 -13.92 -1.90 -0.69
N ALA A 24 -12.98 -1.08 -1.15
CA ALA A 24 -11.64 -1.05 -0.59
C ALA A 24 -11.68 -0.59 0.86
N ARG A 25 -10.81 -1.18 1.67
CA ARG A 25 -10.61 -0.73 3.05
C ARG A 25 -9.43 0.23 3.05
N CYS A 26 -9.69 1.45 3.51
CA CYS A 26 -8.71 2.54 3.47
C CYS A 26 -8.17 2.83 4.85
N PHE A 27 -6.86 3.10 4.91
CA PHE A 27 -6.13 3.39 6.15
C PHE A 27 -5.29 4.64 5.93
N SER A 28 -5.14 5.46 6.95
CA SER A 28 -4.36 6.70 6.87
C SER A 28 -3.09 6.68 7.70
N THR A 29 -2.87 5.64 8.51
CA THR A 29 -1.67 5.51 9.35
C THR A 29 -1.08 4.11 9.22
N ALA A 30 0.24 4.01 9.47
CA ALA A 30 0.91 2.70 9.47
C ALA A 30 0.33 1.79 10.56
N GLN A 31 0.08 2.34 11.76
CA GLN A 31 -0.44 1.54 12.88
C GLN A 31 -1.80 0.93 12.57
N SER A 32 -2.69 1.68 11.91
CA SER A 32 -4.04 1.18 11.63
C SER A 32 -4.02 -0.01 10.68
N ILE A 33 -3.23 0.04 9.62
CA ILE A 33 -3.15 -1.07 8.68
C ILE A 33 -2.38 -2.25 9.28
N ILE A 34 -1.34 -2.00 10.07
CA ILE A 34 -0.60 -3.07 10.75
C ILE A 34 -1.52 -3.81 11.73
N ALA A 35 -2.40 -3.11 12.45
CA ALA A 35 -3.37 -3.75 13.34
C ALA A 35 -4.24 -4.75 12.59
N GLU A 36 -4.69 -4.42 11.38
CA GLU A 36 -5.46 -5.34 10.54
C GLU A 36 -4.60 -6.50 10.03
N LEU A 37 -3.36 -6.24 9.65
CA LEU A 37 -2.44 -7.29 9.20
C LEU A 37 -2.17 -8.32 10.30
N LYS A 38 -2.16 -7.89 11.56
CA LYS A 38 -1.96 -8.78 12.71
C LYS A 38 -3.10 -9.79 12.87
N GLU A 39 -4.28 -9.48 12.37
CA GLU A 39 -5.41 -10.41 12.42
C GLU A 39 -5.25 -11.60 11.47
N GLY A 40 -4.26 -11.59 10.60
CA GLY A 40 -3.94 -12.70 9.72
C GLY A 40 -4.87 -12.88 8.54
N VAL A 41 -5.60 -11.83 8.15
CA VAL A 41 -6.50 -11.90 6.99
C VAL A 41 -5.72 -12.03 5.69
N GLU A 42 -6.28 -12.77 4.74
CA GLU A 42 -5.73 -12.83 3.40
C GLU A 42 -6.09 -11.55 2.64
N ILE A 43 -5.11 -10.98 1.94
CA ILE A 43 -5.30 -9.74 1.20
C ILE A 43 -4.96 -10.02 -0.27
N ASP A 44 -5.88 -9.70 -1.17
CA ASP A 44 -5.64 -9.88 -2.60
C ASP A 44 -4.76 -8.76 -3.16
N PHE A 45 -5.03 -7.53 -2.77
CA PHE A 45 -4.29 -6.35 -3.24
C PHE A 45 -4.01 -5.41 -2.08
N LEU A 46 -2.73 -5.07 -1.89
CA LEU A 46 -2.30 -4.12 -0.87
C LEU A 46 -1.61 -2.93 -1.55
N PHE A 47 -2.23 -1.75 -1.45
CA PHE A 47 -1.67 -0.52 -2.00
C PHE A 47 -1.00 0.28 -0.88
N LEU A 48 0.29 0.58 -1.03
CA LEU A 48 1.09 1.24 0.01
C LEU A 48 1.65 2.57 -0.47
N ASP A 49 1.33 3.64 0.26
CA ASP A 49 2.05 4.91 0.18
C ASP A 49 3.24 4.86 1.13
N HIS A 50 4.16 5.83 1.01
CA HIS A 50 5.28 5.97 1.95
C HIS A 50 5.07 7.16 2.89
N ASP A 51 4.79 8.34 2.33
CA ASP A 51 4.72 9.57 3.11
C ASP A 51 3.35 9.70 3.76
N LEU A 52 3.32 9.64 5.08
CA LEU A 52 2.09 9.69 5.88
C LEU A 52 2.16 10.88 6.85
N GLY A 53 1.05 11.15 7.53
CA GLY A 53 0.97 12.22 8.51
C GLY A 53 0.87 13.62 7.92
N GLY A 54 0.43 13.73 6.66
CA GLY A 54 0.27 15.02 5.97
C GLY A 54 1.58 15.66 5.54
N LYS A 55 2.67 14.89 5.52
CA LYS A 55 4.03 15.36 5.17
C LYS A 55 4.50 14.74 3.86
N THR A 56 5.43 15.41 3.18
CA THR A 56 6.11 14.87 2.00
C THR A 56 7.56 14.52 2.35
N PHE A 57 8.13 13.53 1.63
CA PHE A 57 9.51 13.07 1.83
C PHE A 57 9.80 12.69 3.28
N VAL A 58 8.88 11.91 3.87
CA VAL A 58 8.99 11.43 5.24
C VAL A 58 10.20 10.50 5.37
N ASP A 59 10.93 10.61 6.49
CA ASP A 59 12.05 9.73 6.79
C ASP A 59 11.55 8.29 6.94
N SER A 60 12.19 7.36 6.24
CA SER A 60 11.83 5.93 6.27
C SER A 60 12.06 5.28 7.64
N ASN A 61 12.79 5.93 8.54
CA ASN A 61 13.02 5.42 9.89
C ASN A 61 11.90 5.78 10.87
N THR A 62 10.90 6.57 10.45
CA THR A 62 9.78 6.94 11.32
C THR A 62 8.81 5.78 11.47
N GLU A 63 8.00 5.83 12.54
CA GLU A 63 6.98 4.81 12.81
C GLU A 63 5.71 5.01 11.98
N ASP A 64 5.46 6.22 11.48
CA ASP A 64 4.28 6.50 10.66
C ASP A 64 4.69 6.80 9.23
N CYS A 65 5.05 5.74 8.52
CA CYS A 65 5.33 5.81 7.08
C CYS A 65 5.14 4.43 6.48
N GLY A 66 5.11 4.37 5.16
CA GLY A 66 4.92 3.09 4.46
C GLY A 66 6.03 2.08 4.75
N MET A 67 7.25 2.54 5.03
CA MET A 67 8.36 1.64 5.36
C MET A 67 8.12 0.88 6.68
N GLU A 68 7.35 1.43 7.61
CA GLU A 68 6.99 0.69 8.83
C GLU A 68 6.14 -0.53 8.50
N VAL A 69 5.22 -0.40 7.54
CA VAL A 69 4.44 -1.55 7.06
C VAL A 69 5.36 -2.58 6.42
N VAL A 70 6.34 -2.14 5.64
CA VAL A 70 7.33 -3.04 5.03
C VAL A 70 8.10 -3.78 6.13
N ARG A 71 8.60 -3.05 7.15
CA ARG A 71 9.31 -3.68 8.28
C ARG A 71 8.46 -4.75 8.95
N TYR A 72 7.17 -4.46 9.15
CA TYR A 72 6.24 -5.42 9.72
C TYR A 72 6.14 -6.68 8.84
N LEU A 73 5.97 -6.50 7.54
CA LEU A 73 5.82 -7.62 6.60
C LEU A 73 7.08 -8.44 6.44
N LEU A 74 8.26 -7.83 6.61
CA LEU A 74 9.53 -8.57 6.60
C LEU A 74 9.69 -9.44 7.84
N ALA A 75 9.20 -8.98 8.98
CA ALA A 75 9.26 -9.71 10.25
C ALA A 75 8.14 -10.74 10.38
N ASN A 76 7.00 -10.52 9.70
CA ASN A 76 5.79 -11.32 9.86
C ASN A 76 5.19 -11.60 8.46
N LYS A 77 5.60 -12.70 7.84
CA LYS A 77 5.10 -13.05 6.51
C LYS A 77 3.58 -13.16 6.51
N ARG A 78 2.94 -12.46 5.59
CA ARG A 78 1.49 -12.48 5.42
C ARG A 78 1.13 -12.93 4.00
N LYS A 79 -0.06 -13.45 3.83
CA LYS A 79 -0.54 -13.92 2.53
C LYS A 79 -1.18 -12.75 1.78
N ILE A 80 -0.45 -12.23 0.81
CA ILE A 80 -0.85 -11.07 0.01
C ILE A 80 -0.65 -11.41 -1.45
N GLY A 81 -1.70 -11.20 -2.27
CA GLY A 81 -1.64 -11.53 -3.69
C GLY A 81 -0.71 -10.63 -4.48
N LEU A 82 -0.91 -9.32 -4.35
CA LEU A 82 -0.06 -8.32 -5.03
C LEU A 82 0.07 -7.09 -4.15
N ILE A 83 1.27 -6.57 -4.02
CA ILE A 83 1.52 -5.29 -3.37
C ILE A 83 1.81 -4.25 -4.43
N VAL A 84 1.11 -3.11 -4.38
CA VAL A 84 1.34 -1.97 -5.27
C VAL A 84 1.90 -0.84 -4.43
N VAL A 85 3.16 -0.47 -4.67
CA VAL A 85 3.78 0.67 -4.01
C VAL A 85 3.48 1.91 -4.86
N HIS A 86 2.59 2.76 -4.36
CA HIS A 86 2.05 3.86 -5.17
C HIS A 86 2.58 5.24 -4.78
N THR A 87 3.58 5.31 -3.91
CA THR A 87 4.16 6.59 -3.51
C THR A 87 4.83 7.30 -4.68
N CYS A 88 4.75 8.62 -4.69
CA CYS A 88 5.50 9.46 -5.62
C CYS A 88 6.92 9.76 -5.14
N ASN A 89 7.27 9.36 -3.93
CA ASN A 89 8.62 9.45 -3.40
C ASN A 89 9.46 8.33 -4.02
N THR A 90 10.24 8.67 -5.06
CA THR A 90 10.96 7.69 -5.87
C THR A 90 11.97 6.88 -5.07
N TYR A 91 12.74 7.53 -4.20
CA TYR A 91 13.75 6.86 -3.39
C TYR A 91 13.11 5.85 -2.44
N ALA A 92 12.12 6.28 -1.67
CA ALA A 92 11.43 5.41 -0.73
C ALA A 92 10.66 4.29 -1.45
N GLY A 93 10.00 4.62 -2.56
CA GLY A 93 9.25 3.64 -3.35
C GLY A 93 10.13 2.53 -3.89
N THR A 94 11.31 2.87 -4.41
CA THR A 94 12.28 1.89 -4.89
C THR A 94 12.74 0.98 -3.76
N LEU A 95 13.08 1.56 -2.61
CA LEU A 95 13.56 0.81 -1.46
C LEU A 95 12.50 -0.14 -0.91
N MET A 96 11.25 0.33 -0.79
CA MET A 96 10.13 -0.50 -0.35
C MET A 96 9.94 -1.70 -1.29
N THR A 97 9.93 -1.42 -2.59
CA THR A 97 9.73 -2.45 -3.62
C THR A 97 10.82 -3.52 -3.55
N GLU A 98 12.08 -3.11 -3.49
CA GLU A 98 13.20 -4.04 -3.42
C GLU A 98 13.14 -4.94 -2.17
N ARG A 99 12.86 -4.34 -1.01
CA ARG A 99 12.79 -5.10 0.24
C ARG A 99 11.66 -6.10 0.25
N LEU A 100 10.50 -5.72 -0.28
CA LEU A 100 9.36 -6.63 -0.36
C LEU A 100 9.60 -7.76 -1.36
N GLU A 101 10.22 -7.45 -2.50
CA GLU A 101 10.58 -8.48 -3.48
C GLU A 101 11.59 -9.47 -2.90
N ASP A 102 12.60 -8.97 -2.19
CA ASP A 102 13.59 -9.82 -1.54
C ASP A 102 12.97 -10.76 -0.50
N ALA A 103 11.87 -10.34 0.12
CA ALA A 103 11.13 -11.15 1.08
C ALA A 103 10.17 -12.14 0.42
N GLY A 104 10.08 -12.15 -0.92
CA GLY A 104 9.28 -13.11 -1.66
C GLY A 104 7.88 -12.65 -2.02
N TYR A 105 7.54 -11.36 -1.80
CA TYR A 105 6.25 -10.83 -2.20
C TYR A 105 6.24 -10.48 -3.69
N LEU A 106 5.07 -10.58 -4.30
CA LEU A 106 4.85 -10.05 -5.64
C LEU A 106 4.55 -8.56 -5.50
N VAL A 107 5.39 -7.71 -6.08
CA VAL A 107 5.32 -6.26 -5.89
C VAL A 107 5.48 -5.55 -7.22
N VAL A 108 4.68 -4.50 -7.42
CA VAL A 108 4.88 -3.55 -8.52
C VAL A 108 4.93 -2.14 -7.94
N ARG A 109 5.67 -1.27 -8.59
CA ARG A 109 5.70 0.14 -8.25
C ARG A 109 4.98 0.93 -9.33
N GLU A 110 3.89 1.59 -8.94
CA GLU A 110 3.12 2.44 -9.86
C GLU A 110 2.69 3.68 -9.11
N PRO A 111 3.33 4.84 -9.34
CA PRO A 111 2.93 6.09 -8.67
C PRO A 111 1.46 6.39 -8.89
N PHE A 112 0.78 6.85 -7.84
CA PHE A 112 -0.66 7.13 -7.88
C PHE A 112 -1.03 8.02 -9.07
N THR A 113 -0.19 9.01 -9.40
CA THR A 113 -0.44 9.93 -10.51
C THR A 113 -0.43 9.26 -11.88
N ARG A 114 0.09 8.03 -11.96
CA ARG A 114 0.16 7.27 -13.21
C ARG A 114 -0.87 6.14 -13.27
N PHE A 115 -1.77 6.06 -12.31
CA PHE A 115 -2.77 4.99 -12.29
C PHE A 115 -3.65 5.03 -13.55
N ALA A 116 -3.70 3.91 -14.24
CA ALA A 116 -4.68 3.66 -15.31
C ALA A 116 -5.89 3.02 -14.64
N TRP A 117 -6.88 3.83 -14.28
CA TRP A 117 -8.00 3.41 -13.42
C TRP A 117 -8.79 2.23 -13.97
N ASP A 118 -9.03 2.20 -15.29
CA ASP A 118 -9.73 1.07 -15.91
C ASP A 118 -8.91 -0.21 -15.82
N THR A 119 -7.60 -0.11 -16.02
CA THR A 119 -6.70 -1.26 -15.90
C THR A 119 -6.68 -1.79 -14.47
N ILE A 120 -6.61 -0.91 -13.48
CA ILE A 120 -6.63 -1.28 -12.08
C ILE A 120 -7.94 -1.97 -11.72
N LYS A 121 -9.06 -1.40 -12.11
CA LYS A 121 -10.37 -1.97 -11.86
C LYS A 121 -10.48 -3.37 -12.47
N ASN A 122 -10.07 -3.53 -13.73
CA ASN A 122 -10.13 -4.81 -14.41
C ASN A 122 -9.23 -5.85 -13.74
N ALA A 123 -8.03 -5.46 -13.33
CA ALA A 123 -7.11 -6.37 -12.65
C ALA A 123 -7.69 -6.86 -11.32
N ILE A 124 -8.32 -5.96 -10.54
CA ILE A 124 -8.89 -6.31 -9.24
C ILE A 124 -10.14 -7.16 -9.42
N GLU A 125 -10.98 -6.86 -10.40
CA GLU A 125 -12.28 -7.51 -10.58
C GLU A 125 -12.24 -8.78 -11.45
N SER A 126 -11.08 -9.09 -12.03
CA SER A 126 -10.96 -10.28 -12.91
C SER A 126 -10.92 -11.62 -12.14
#